data_b5578d8f484a34468e201f34038e2e22
#
_entry.id   b5578d8f484a34468e201f34038e2e22
#
_cell.length_a   1.000
_cell.length_b   1.000
_cell.length_c   1.000
_cell.angle_alpha   90.00
_cell.angle_beta   90.00
_cell.angle_gamma   90.00
#
_symmetry.space_group_name_H-M   'P 1'
#
loop_
_entity.id
_entity.type
_entity.pdbx_description
1 polymer ?
#
loop_
_entity_poly.entity_id
_entity_poly.type
_entity_poly.pdbx_seq_one_letter_code
_entity_poly.pdbx_strand_id
1 'polypeptide(L)'
;MSKPSLLPRNPRFSSGPTTKHPGWSLKELESALTGRSHRSAEGKVRLFEVIEMHRELLGIPDDYKIGIVPASDTGAVEMAMWSMCGARGTDVLVWENFSNDWGKDAIDFMKLENARVMNAPYGQLPDLSSVNWDNDVVFPWNGTTSGARIPNHDWIPADRKGLTICDATSAVFAYEMDWSKLDVTTWSWQKVLGGEAAHGMLVLSPRAVERLETYKPDRALPKIFRMTKGGKLNDGIFKGETINTPSMLAVEDCLAALKWVKSIGGLPAMIKRSQDNLDVVEEWVATNDWVDFLTTDKEIRSATSICLRIIDDEIQALPEEDQQAFVKTITKKLANEGAAYDCAAYRTAPAGFRFWGGGTVESSDLEAALPWLTWAYNEAKAELHAKAA
;
A
#
# COMPACT_ATOMS: atom_id res chain seq x y z
N MET A 1 -11.36 23.03 24.67
CA MET A 1 -11.68 21.62 25.04
C MET A 1 -10.71 21.16 26.11
N SER A 2 -11.11 20.34 27.10
CA SER A 2 -10.15 19.79 28.06
C SER A 2 -9.21 18.79 27.40
N LYS A 3 -7.95 18.74 27.81
CA LYS A 3 -6.95 17.79 27.33
C LYS A 3 -7.40 16.37 27.66
N PRO A 4 -7.39 15.41 26.70
CA PRO A 4 -7.72 14.01 26.96
C PRO A 4 -6.76 13.37 27.96
N SER A 5 -7.20 12.32 28.64
CA SER A 5 -6.38 11.59 29.63
C SER A 5 -5.98 10.19 29.17
N LEU A 6 -6.77 9.57 28.26
CA LEU A 6 -6.52 8.24 27.74
C LEU A 6 -5.58 8.33 26.54
N LEU A 7 -4.46 7.62 26.59
CA LEU A 7 -3.54 7.49 25.47
C LEU A 7 -3.73 6.12 24.78
N PRO A 8 -3.50 6.04 23.46
CA PRO A 8 -3.44 4.75 22.78
C PRO A 8 -2.29 3.89 23.34
N ARG A 9 -2.48 2.59 23.36
CA ARG A 9 -1.42 1.65 23.73
C ARG A 9 -0.28 1.65 22.69
N ASN A 10 -0.66 1.80 21.43
CA ASN A 10 0.27 1.91 20.32
C ASN A 10 -0.05 3.15 19.49
N PRO A 11 0.68 4.25 19.65
CA PRO A 11 0.43 5.51 18.94
C PRO A 11 1.03 5.56 17.52
N ARG A 12 1.43 4.44 16.93
CA ARG A 12 2.11 4.38 15.62
C ARG A 12 1.09 4.20 14.50
N PHE A 13 0.78 5.28 13.79
CA PHE A 13 -0.19 5.30 12.68
C PHE A 13 0.46 5.56 11.32
N SER A 14 1.75 5.25 11.20
CA SER A 14 2.48 5.37 9.93
C SER A 14 1.87 4.45 8.85
N SER A 15 1.78 4.96 7.63
CA SER A 15 1.31 4.19 6.46
C SER A 15 2.43 3.44 5.72
N GLY A 16 3.61 3.32 6.32
CA GLY A 16 4.69 2.51 5.78
C GLY A 16 6.09 2.98 6.18
N PRO A 17 6.81 2.15 6.97
CA PRO A 17 6.35 0.90 7.57
C PRO A 17 5.20 1.12 8.54
N THR A 18 4.31 0.13 8.63
CA THR A 18 3.17 0.16 9.55
C THR A 18 3.49 -0.53 10.87
N THR A 19 2.63 -0.36 11.86
CA THR A 19 2.81 -1.04 13.14
C THR A 19 2.76 -2.56 13.00
N LYS A 20 3.52 -3.25 13.83
CA LYS A 20 3.48 -4.72 13.96
C LYS A 20 2.12 -5.17 14.47
N HIS A 21 1.78 -6.45 14.23
CA HIS A 21 0.56 -7.04 14.77
C HIS A 21 0.56 -7.03 16.31
N PRO A 22 -0.63 -7.03 16.95
CA PRO A 22 -0.74 -7.09 18.41
C PRO A 22 0.01 -8.29 19.00
N GLY A 23 0.78 -8.05 20.05
CA GLY A 23 1.58 -9.07 20.72
C GLY A 23 2.92 -9.40 20.07
N TRP A 24 3.24 -8.82 18.92
CA TRP A 24 4.56 -9.00 18.31
C TRP A 24 5.70 -8.58 19.23
N SER A 25 6.76 -9.35 19.22
CA SER A 25 7.99 -9.03 19.95
C SER A 25 9.21 -9.57 19.19
N LEU A 26 10.41 -9.12 19.56
CA LEU A 26 11.66 -9.62 18.98
C LEU A 26 11.86 -11.14 19.15
N LYS A 27 11.11 -11.78 20.06
CA LYS A 27 11.12 -13.25 20.23
C LYS A 27 10.63 -13.99 18.99
N GLU A 28 9.76 -13.37 18.20
CA GLU A 28 9.30 -13.93 16.92
C GLU A 28 10.45 -14.18 15.94
N LEU A 29 11.58 -13.47 16.11
CA LEU A 29 12.74 -13.53 15.24
C LEU A 29 13.87 -14.46 15.79
N GLU A 30 13.69 -15.09 16.94
CA GLU A 30 14.74 -15.92 17.57
C GLU A 30 15.16 -17.11 16.70
N SER A 31 14.24 -17.64 15.88
CA SER A 31 14.50 -18.75 14.96
C SER A 31 15.03 -18.32 13.58
N ALA A 32 15.25 -17.02 13.34
CA ALA A 32 15.71 -16.51 12.05
C ALA A 32 17.07 -17.10 11.66
N LEU A 33 17.21 -17.51 10.40
CA LEU A 33 18.43 -18.13 9.87
C LEU A 33 19.52 -17.10 9.60
N THR A 34 19.90 -16.33 10.64
CA THR A 34 20.95 -15.31 10.54
C THR A 34 22.32 -15.94 10.30
N GLY A 35 23.06 -15.38 9.30
CA GLY A 35 24.38 -15.92 8.94
C GLY A 35 24.33 -17.25 8.15
N ARG A 36 23.17 -17.84 7.94
CA ARG A 36 23.01 -19.00 7.05
C ARG A 36 22.78 -18.54 5.61
N SER A 37 23.26 -19.32 4.66
CA SER A 37 22.95 -19.05 3.25
C SER A 37 21.46 -19.24 2.98
N HIS A 38 20.83 -18.23 2.37
CA HIS A 38 19.46 -18.35 1.86
C HIS A 38 19.31 -19.46 0.78
N ARG A 39 20.44 -19.94 0.22
CA ARG A 39 20.48 -21.07 -0.72
C ARG A 39 20.67 -22.43 -0.01
N SER A 40 20.83 -22.47 1.31
CA SER A 40 20.78 -23.73 2.07
C SER A 40 19.40 -24.36 1.96
N ALA A 41 19.29 -25.64 2.27
CA ALA A 41 18.00 -26.34 2.27
C ALA A 41 16.99 -25.64 3.20
N GLU A 42 17.43 -25.29 4.42
CA GLU A 42 16.57 -24.58 5.39
C GLU A 42 16.18 -23.18 4.89
N GLY A 43 17.13 -22.41 4.30
CA GLY A 43 16.85 -21.10 3.78
C GLY A 43 15.82 -21.11 2.65
N LYS A 44 15.92 -22.06 1.73
CA LYS A 44 14.94 -22.27 0.65
C LYS A 44 13.56 -22.65 1.19
N VAL A 45 13.51 -23.51 2.22
CA VAL A 45 12.25 -23.89 2.87
C VAL A 45 11.56 -22.67 3.46
N ARG A 46 12.28 -21.78 4.16
CA ARG A 46 11.71 -20.55 4.74
C ARG A 46 11.16 -19.60 3.68
N LEU A 47 11.92 -19.38 2.60
CA LEU A 47 11.48 -18.53 1.49
C LEU A 47 10.25 -19.12 0.78
N PHE A 48 10.23 -20.44 0.59
CA PHE A 48 9.09 -21.12 -0.02
C PHE A 48 7.86 -21.11 0.90
N GLU A 49 8.04 -21.24 2.22
CA GLU A 49 6.98 -21.13 3.22
C GLU A 49 6.26 -19.76 3.13
N VAL A 50 7.00 -18.67 2.95
CA VAL A 50 6.41 -17.34 2.69
C VAL A 50 5.50 -17.36 1.46
N ILE A 51 5.98 -17.93 0.35
CA ILE A 51 5.21 -18.03 -0.91
C ILE A 51 3.91 -18.81 -0.69
N GLU A 52 4.00 -20.00 -0.09
CA GLU A 52 2.84 -20.87 0.08
C GLU A 52 1.83 -20.33 1.10
N MET A 53 2.30 -19.68 2.17
CA MET A 53 1.39 -19.01 3.11
C MET A 53 0.63 -17.84 2.47
N HIS A 54 1.27 -17.07 1.59
CA HIS A 54 0.55 -16.05 0.82
C HIS A 54 -0.49 -16.68 -0.11
N ARG A 55 -0.12 -17.78 -0.82
CA ARG A 55 -1.07 -18.51 -1.67
C ARG A 55 -2.29 -18.95 -0.88
N GLU A 56 -2.07 -19.64 0.24
CA GLU A 56 -3.12 -20.16 1.10
C GLU A 56 -4.04 -19.06 1.63
N LEU A 57 -3.45 -18.02 2.24
CA LEU A 57 -4.21 -16.97 2.92
C LEU A 57 -4.98 -16.05 1.96
N LEU A 58 -4.46 -15.85 0.76
CA LEU A 58 -5.05 -14.96 -0.25
C LEU A 58 -5.87 -15.72 -1.31
N GLY A 59 -5.89 -17.05 -1.28
CA GLY A 59 -6.60 -17.86 -2.27
C GLY A 59 -6.06 -17.70 -3.69
N ILE A 60 -4.73 -17.50 -3.85
CA ILE A 60 -4.12 -17.33 -5.17
C ILE A 60 -4.15 -18.67 -5.92
N PRO A 61 -4.66 -18.73 -7.17
CA PRO A 61 -4.75 -19.98 -7.93
C PRO A 61 -3.40 -20.68 -8.13
N ASP A 62 -3.42 -22.01 -8.23
CA ASP A 62 -2.21 -22.84 -8.31
C ASP A 62 -1.39 -22.60 -9.60
N ASP A 63 -2.03 -22.19 -10.68
CA ASP A 63 -1.38 -21.88 -11.96
C ASP A 63 -0.72 -20.49 -11.97
N TYR A 64 -0.97 -19.65 -10.95
CA TYR A 64 -0.28 -18.37 -10.77
C TYR A 64 1.09 -18.58 -10.13
N LYS A 65 2.04 -17.73 -10.52
CA LYS A 65 3.40 -17.73 -9.99
C LYS A 65 3.53 -16.65 -8.91
N ILE A 66 4.09 -17.00 -7.75
CA ILE A 66 4.32 -16.07 -6.64
C ILE A 66 5.82 -16.01 -6.38
N GLY A 67 6.41 -14.83 -6.44
CA GLY A 67 7.84 -14.62 -6.22
C GLY A 67 8.13 -13.55 -5.17
N ILE A 68 9.25 -13.75 -4.46
CA ILE A 68 9.87 -12.74 -3.59
C ILE A 68 10.91 -12.01 -4.42
N VAL A 69 10.75 -10.68 -4.57
CA VAL A 69 11.58 -9.85 -5.43
C VAL A 69 12.23 -8.69 -4.65
N PRO A 70 13.32 -8.08 -5.15
CA PRO A 70 14.03 -7.04 -4.41
C PRO A 70 13.29 -5.70 -4.40
N ALA A 71 13.70 -4.81 -3.48
CA ALA A 71 13.39 -3.38 -3.43
C ALA A 71 11.91 -3.05 -3.16
N SER A 72 11.28 -3.82 -2.25
CA SER A 72 9.88 -3.65 -1.84
C SER A 72 8.90 -3.63 -3.03
N ASP A 73 7.75 -3.02 -2.89
CA ASP A 73 6.79 -2.92 -3.99
C ASP A 73 7.30 -2.07 -5.16
N THR A 74 8.08 -1.02 -4.89
CA THR A 74 8.70 -0.21 -5.96
C THR A 74 9.44 -1.10 -6.95
N GLY A 75 10.32 -1.99 -6.45
CA GLY A 75 11.03 -2.92 -7.33
C GLY A 75 10.13 -3.95 -8.01
N ALA A 76 9.05 -4.38 -7.37
CA ALA A 76 8.10 -5.33 -7.95
C ALA A 76 7.31 -4.72 -9.11
N VAL A 77 6.77 -3.49 -8.94
CA VAL A 77 6.06 -2.76 -9.99
C VAL A 77 7.00 -2.42 -11.16
N GLU A 78 8.17 -1.84 -10.88
CA GLU A 78 9.14 -1.53 -11.92
C GLU A 78 9.58 -2.79 -12.68
N MET A 79 9.86 -3.90 -11.97
CA MET A 79 10.20 -5.17 -12.60
C MET A 79 9.10 -5.62 -13.57
N ALA A 80 7.83 -5.50 -13.19
CA ALA A 80 6.70 -5.84 -14.03
C ALA A 80 6.60 -4.91 -15.25
N MET A 81 6.61 -3.60 -15.03
CA MET A 81 6.50 -2.60 -16.09
C MET A 81 7.65 -2.71 -17.09
N TRP A 82 8.92 -2.70 -16.61
CA TRP A 82 10.10 -2.77 -17.47
C TRP A 82 10.16 -4.04 -18.31
N SER A 83 9.66 -5.14 -17.78
CA SER A 83 9.72 -6.45 -18.46
C SER A 83 8.56 -6.69 -19.42
N MET A 84 7.38 -6.10 -19.19
CA MET A 84 6.14 -6.49 -19.87
C MET A 84 5.47 -5.38 -20.68
N CYS A 85 5.59 -4.10 -20.28
CA CYS A 85 4.99 -2.98 -21.01
C CYS A 85 5.73 -2.66 -22.31
N GLY A 86 4.97 -2.22 -23.33
CA GLY A 86 5.48 -1.87 -24.65
C GLY A 86 5.19 -2.91 -25.75
N ALA A 87 4.69 -4.09 -25.39
CA ALA A 87 4.14 -5.03 -26.36
C ALA A 87 2.78 -4.55 -26.93
N ARG A 88 2.10 -3.70 -26.15
CA ARG A 88 0.83 -3.02 -26.47
C ARG A 88 0.93 -1.57 -26.01
N GLY A 89 -0.06 -0.74 -26.32
CA GLY A 89 -0.24 0.54 -25.62
C GLY A 89 -0.34 0.32 -24.11
N THR A 90 -0.15 1.38 -23.34
CA THR A 90 -0.19 1.31 -21.87
C THR A 90 -1.03 2.46 -21.32
N ASP A 91 -2.08 2.15 -20.58
CA ASP A 91 -2.84 3.11 -19.79
C ASP A 91 -2.32 3.07 -18.34
N VAL A 92 -1.91 4.22 -17.80
CA VAL A 92 -1.48 4.35 -16.40
C VAL A 92 -2.48 5.21 -15.67
N LEU A 93 -3.16 4.65 -14.68
CA LEU A 93 -4.14 5.36 -13.87
C LEU A 93 -3.47 6.01 -12.66
N VAL A 94 -3.67 7.32 -12.49
CA VAL A 94 -2.94 8.14 -11.52
C VAL A 94 -3.90 8.97 -10.69
N TRP A 95 -3.86 8.81 -9.37
CA TRP A 95 -4.64 9.63 -8.42
C TRP A 95 -3.93 9.89 -7.09
N GLU A 96 -2.63 9.57 -7.05
CA GLU A 96 -1.79 9.80 -5.89
C GLU A 96 -0.29 9.73 -6.27
N ASN A 97 0.60 9.96 -5.30
CA ASN A 97 2.03 10.12 -5.55
C ASN A 97 2.70 8.90 -6.22
N PHE A 98 2.45 7.69 -5.72
CA PHE A 98 3.13 6.49 -6.23
C PHE A 98 2.68 6.16 -7.65
N SER A 99 1.37 6.21 -7.92
CA SER A 99 0.87 6.02 -9.27
C SER A 99 1.36 7.10 -10.24
N ASN A 100 1.61 8.34 -9.77
CA ASN A 100 2.24 9.37 -10.56
C ASN A 100 3.69 9.00 -10.94
N ASP A 101 4.43 8.35 -10.06
CA ASP A 101 5.77 7.87 -10.37
C ASP A 101 5.71 6.73 -11.41
N TRP A 102 4.73 5.81 -11.36
CA TRP A 102 4.50 4.83 -12.44
C TRP A 102 4.15 5.49 -13.78
N GLY A 103 3.39 6.59 -13.76
CA GLY A 103 3.11 7.40 -14.94
C GLY A 103 4.38 8.01 -15.54
N LYS A 104 5.27 8.58 -14.72
CA LYS A 104 6.57 9.10 -15.15
C LYS A 104 7.48 8.00 -15.69
N ASP A 105 7.48 6.83 -15.05
CA ASP A 105 8.23 5.68 -15.53
C ASP A 105 7.82 5.32 -16.95
N ALA A 106 6.53 5.24 -17.22
CA ALA A 106 6.02 4.93 -18.56
C ALA A 106 6.42 5.98 -19.61
N ILE A 107 6.30 7.28 -19.29
CA ILE A 107 6.49 8.39 -20.25
C ILE A 107 7.96 8.83 -20.32
N ASP A 108 8.59 9.12 -19.18
CA ASP A 108 9.88 9.82 -19.14
C ASP A 108 11.07 8.88 -19.20
N PHE A 109 10.96 7.71 -18.53
CA PHE A 109 12.07 6.76 -18.39
C PHE A 109 12.00 5.60 -19.38
N MET A 110 10.85 4.92 -19.46
CA MET A 110 10.65 3.84 -20.44
C MET A 110 10.37 4.36 -21.83
N LYS A 111 9.87 5.60 -21.97
CA LYS A 111 9.54 6.28 -23.23
C LYS A 111 8.62 5.44 -24.11
N LEU A 112 7.54 4.92 -23.52
CA LEU A 112 6.57 4.12 -24.23
C LEU A 112 5.78 5.01 -25.22
N GLU A 113 5.89 4.73 -26.52
CA GLU A 113 5.30 5.55 -27.59
C GLU A 113 3.77 5.67 -27.50
N ASN A 114 3.10 4.62 -27.03
CA ASN A 114 1.64 4.55 -26.92
C ASN A 114 1.19 4.46 -25.43
N ALA A 115 1.85 5.23 -24.55
CA ALA A 115 1.42 5.35 -23.17
C ALA A 115 0.46 6.52 -22.98
N ARG A 116 -0.57 6.32 -22.17
CA ARG A 116 -1.54 7.34 -21.76
C ARG A 116 -1.63 7.37 -20.24
N VAL A 117 -1.43 8.56 -19.65
CA VAL A 117 -1.60 8.78 -18.21
C VAL A 117 -2.98 9.38 -17.97
N MET A 118 -3.78 8.69 -17.17
CA MET A 118 -5.15 9.08 -16.82
C MET A 118 -5.18 9.59 -15.38
N ASN A 119 -5.21 10.90 -15.22
CA ASN A 119 -5.07 11.56 -13.93
C ASN A 119 -6.41 11.89 -13.27
N ALA A 120 -6.47 11.77 -11.95
CA ALA A 120 -7.49 12.37 -11.10
C ALA A 120 -6.85 13.13 -9.93
N PRO A 121 -7.55 14.10 -9.34
CA PRO A 121 -7.10 14.75 -8.11
C PRO A 121 -7.05 13.78 -6.94
N TYR A 122 -6.28 14.15 -5.90
CA TYR A 122 -6.30 13.42 -4.62
C TYR A 122 -7.73 13.25 -4.08
N GLY A 123 -8.05 12.07 -3.58
CA GLY A 123 -9.37 11.72 -3.08
C GLY A 123 -10.40 11.32 -4.14
N GLN A 124 -10.02 11.28 -5.41
CA GLN A 124 -10.87 10.89 -6.54
C GLN A 124 -10.21 9.79 -7.35
N LEU A 125 -10.97 9.11 -8.22
CA LEU A 125 -10.46 8.16 -9.21
C LEU A 125 -10.55 8.74 -10.62
N PRO A 126 -9.66 8.35 -11.53
CA PRO A 126 -9.85 8.56 -12.96
C PRO A 126 -11.13 7.89 -13.45
N ASP A 127 -11.65 8.33 -14.60
CA ASP A 127 -12.77 7.68 -15.24
C ASP A 127 -12.38 6.26 -15.73
N LEU A 128 -12.72 5.26 -14.93
CA LEU A 128 -12.43 3.84 -15.21
C LEU A 128 -13.12 3.33 -16.49
N SER A 129 -14.22 3.95 -16.90
CA SER A 129 -14.96 3.56 -18.13
C SER A 129 -14.22 3.95 -19.41
N SER A 130 -13.26 4.87 -19.33
CA SER A 130 -12.46 5.35 -20.45
C SER A 130 -11.17 4.56 -20.70
N VAL A 131 -10.93 3.50 -19.92
CA VAL A 131 -9.76 2.62 -20.07
C VAL A 131 -9.83 1.84 -21.38
N ASN A 132 -8.72 1.82 -22.13
CA ASN A 132 -8.61 1.02 -23.34
C ASN A 132 -8.11 -0.39 -23.04
N TRP A 133 -8.98 -1.37 -23.06
CA TRP A 133 -8.65 -2.76 -22.72
C TRP A 133 -7.85 -3.54 -23.79
N ASP A 134 -7.53 -2.91 -24.91
CA ASP A 134 -6.52 -3.40 -25.84
C ASP A 134 -5.09 -3.07 -25.35
N ASN A 135 -4.95 -2.10 -24.45
CA ASN A 135 -3.71 -1.68 -23.80
C ASN A 135 -3.44 -2.49 -22.53
N ASP A 136 -2.17 -2.55 -22.11
CA ASP A 136 -1.81 -2.94 -20.75
C ASP A 136 -2.24 -1.80 -19.81
N VAL A 137 -2.74 -2.13 -18.62
CA VAL A 137 -3.29 -1.15 -17.65
C VAL A 137 -2.52 -1.24 -16.35
N VAL A 138 -1.83 -0.15 -15.98
CA VAL A 138 -1.08 -0.02 -14.73
C VAL A 138 -1.87 0.86 -13.77
N PHE A 139 -2.12 0.36 -12.56
CA PHE A 139 -2.91 1.11 -11.57
C PHE A 139 -2.60 0.65 -10.15
N PRO A 140 -2.68 1.55 -9.14
CA PRO A 140 -2.73 1.12 -7.75
C PRO A 140 -4.15 0.63 -7.43
N TRP A 141 -4.29 -0.41 -6.61
CA TRP A 141 -5.60 -0.77 -6.08
C TRP A 141 -6.10 0.25 -5.07
N ASN A 142 -5.17 0.77 -4.27
CA ASN A 142 -5.44 1.70 -3.20
C ASN A 142 -4.40 2.83 -3.20
N GLY A 143 -4.86 4.07 -3.32
CA GLY A 143 -4.01 5.25 -3.27
C GLY A 143 -3.55 5.55 -1.84
N THR A 144 -2.39 5.07 -1.45
CA THR A 144 -1.84 5.21 -0.10
C THR A 144 -1.73 6.67 0.37
N THR A 145 -1.58 7.61 -0.53
CA THR A 145 -1.43 9.03 -0.20
C THR A 145 -2.69 9.84 -0.43
N SER A 146 -3.72 9.28 -1.08
CA SER A 146 -4.97 9.96 -1.40
C SER A 146 -6.18 9.43 -0.63
N GLY A 147 -6.09 8.21 -0.08
CA GLY A 147 -7.22 7.58 0.60
C GLY A 147 -8.35 7.11 -0.32
N ALA A 148 -8.14 7.12 -1.65
CA ALA A 148 -9.08 6.60 -2.61
C ALA A 148 -8.64 5.24 -3.14
N ARG A 149 -9.56 4.29 -3.28
CA ARG A 149 -9.32 2.93 -3.77
C ARG A 149 -10.25 2.56 -4.92
N ILE A 150 -9.86 1.58 -5.70
CA ILE A 150 -10.74 0.91 -6.65
C ILE A 150 -11.92 0.28 -5.88
N PRO A 151 -13.18 0.52 -6.30
CA PRO A 151 -14.35 0.02 -5.55
C PRO A 151 -14.50 -1.51 -5.61
N ASN A 152 -14.30 -2.09 -6.79
CA ASN A 152 -14.43 -3.53 -7.06
C ASN A 152 -13.69 -3.91 -8.35
N HIS A 153 -13.81 -5.17 -8.79
CA HIS A 153 -13.17 -5.67 -10.03
C HIS A 153 -14.07 -5.61 -11.27
N ASP A 154 -15.31 -5.13 -11.17
CA ASP A 154 -16.32 -5.22 -12.26
C ASP A 154 -15.95 -4.38 -13.46
N TRP A 155 -15.19 -3.29 -13.27
CA TRP A 155 -14.68 -2.43 -14.34
C TRP A 155 -13.66 -3.11 -15.25
N ILE A 156 -13.08 -4.26 -14.81
CA ILE A 156 -12.09 -5.02 -15.58
C ILE A 156 -12.80 -6.11 -16.39
N PRO A 157 -12.91 -6.02 -17.73
CA PRO A 157 -13.58 -7.03 -18.54
C PRO A 157 -12.77 -8.34 -18.59
N ALA A 158 -13.49 -9.46 -18.73
CA ALA A 158 -12.86 -10.78 -18.80
C ALA A 158 -12.13 -11.02 -20.14
N ASP A 159 -12.62 -10.41 -21.21
CA ASP A 159 -12.10 -10.55 -22.58
C ASP A 159 -11.06 -9.49 -22.97
N ARG A 160 -10.51 -8.77 -21.99
CA ARG A 160 -9.43 -7.81 -22.18
C ARG A 160 -8.23 -8.42 -22.91
N LYS A 161 -7.61 -7.66 -23.82
CA LYS A 161 -6.41 -8.11 -24.54
C LYS A 161 -5.11 -7.74 -23.81
N GLY A 162 -5.07 -6.56 -23.19
CA GLY A 162 -3.95 -6.12 -22.39
C GLY A 162 -3.83 -6.84 -21.05
N LEU A 163 -2.70 -6.67 -20.39
CA LEU A 163 -2.47 -7.13 -19.02
C LEU A 163 -2.92 -6.07 -18.02
N THR A 164 -3.41 -6.50 -16.88
CA THR A 164 -3.54 -5.66 -15.69
C THR A 164 -2.27 -5.78 -14.85
N ILE A 165 -1.67 -4.66 -14.49
CA ILE A 165 -0.51 -4.55 -13.59
C ILE A 165 -0.98 -3.71 -12.39
N CYS A 166 -1.24 -4.38 -11.29
CA CYS A 166 -1.86 -3.82 -10.10
C CYS A 166 -0.85 -3.69 -8.95
N ASP A 167 -0.52 -2.44 -8.58
CA ASP A 167 0.11 -2.14 -7.29
C ASP A 167 -0.96 -2.27 -6.20
N ALA A 168 -0.93 -3.36 -5.46
CA ALA A 168 -1.86 -3.65 -4.38
C ALA A 168 -1.22 -3.53 -2.98
N THR A 169 -0.16 -2.75 -2.89
CA THR A 169 0.72 -2.67 -1.70
C THR A 169 -0.02 -2.32 -0.41
N SER A 170 -0.98 -1.41 -0.47
CA SER A 170 -1.80 -1.04 0.70
C SER A 170 -3.20 -1.66 0.67
N ALA A 171 -3.42 -2.66 -0.16
CA ALA A 171 -4.70 -3.31 -0.38
C ALA A 171 -4.72 -4.80 -0.04
N VAL A 172 -3.68 -5.54 -0.42
CA VAL A 172 -3.57 -6.99 -0.12
C VAL A 172 -3.66 -7.20 1.39
N PHE A 173 -4.43 -8.18 1.82
CA PHE A 173 -4.88 -8.47 3.19
C PHE A 173 -5.91 -7.49 3.79
N ALA A 174 -6.29 -6.41 3.08
CA ALA A 174 -7.37 -5.52 3.53
C ALA A 174 -8.61 -5.60 2.63
N TYR A 175 -8.48 -6.19 1.46
CA TYR A 175 -9.57 -6.39 0.50
C TYR A 175 -9.45 -7.77 -0.16
N GLU A 176 -10.59 -8.30 -0.62
CA GLU A 176 -10.60 -9.48 -1.49
C GLU A 176 -10.07 -9.12 -2.88
N MET A 177 -9.32 -10.03 -3.49
CA MET A 177 -8.77 -9.89 -4.83
C MET A 177 -9.38 -10.94 -5.76
N ASP A 178 -10.01 -10.48 -6.85
CA ASP A 178 -10.42 -11.39 -7.93
C ASP A 178 -9.22 -11.66 -8.85
N TRP A 179 -8.52 -12.74 -8.56
CA TRP A 179 -7.32 -13.14 -9.29
C TRP A 179 -7.58 -13.32 -10.79
N SER A 180 -8.78 -13.68 -11.22
CA SER A 180 -9.13 -13.83 -12.64
C SER A 180 -9.06 -12.52 -13.44
N LYS A 181 -9.10 -11.38 -12.73
CA LYS A 181 -9.03 -10.03 -13.28
C LYS A 181 -7.63 -9.42 -13.19
N LEU A 182 -6.70 -10.04 -12.43
CA LEU A 182 -5.38 -9.50 -12.14
C LEU A 182 -4.30 -10.36 -12.78
N ASP A 183 -3.59 -9.80 -13.78
CA ASP A 183 -2.51 -10.53 -14.46
C ASP A 183 -1.18 -10.41 -13.73
N VAL A 184 -0.88 -9.22 -13.21
CA VAL A 184 0.26 -8.95 -12.34
C VAL A 184 -0.25 -8.22 -11.12
N THR A 185 0.09 -8.72 -9.94
CA THR A 185 -0.23 -8.06 -8.66
C THR A 185 1.02 -7.97 -7.81
N THR A 186 1.26 -6.79 -7.26
CA THR A 186 2.44 -6.54 -6.43
C THR A 186 2.06 -5.97 -5.08
N TRP A 187 2.87 -6.27 -4.07
CA TRP A 187 2.80 -5.65 -2.75
C TRP A 187 4.09 -5.85 -1.98
N SER A 188 4.20 -5.22 -0.82
CA SER A 188 5.31 -5.43 0.10
C SER A 188 4.83 -5.61 1.55
N TRP A 189 5.67 -6.24 2.37
CA TRP A 189 5.29 -6.75 3.69
C TRP A 189 5.05 -5.66 4.73
N GLN A 190 5.63 -4.45 4.57
CA GLN A 190 5.57 -3.36 5.55
C GLN A 190 4.23 -2.60 5.58
N LYS A 191 3.21 -3.07 4.89
CA LYS A 191 1.88 -2.45 4.85
C LYS A 191 0.89 -3.25 5.70
N VAL A 192 -0.12 -3.88 5.12
CA VAL A 192 -1.22 -4.50 5.87
C VAL A 192 -0.74 -5.63 6.81
N LEU A 193 0.32 -6.34 6.46
CA LEU A 193 0.94 -7.36 7.32
C LEU A 193 1.73 -6.78 8.50
N GLY A 194 2.14 -5.51 8.45
CA GLY A 194 3.00 -4.91 9.48
C GLY A 194 4.41 -5.53 9.55
N GLY A 195 4.86 -6.19 8.49
CA GLY A 195 6.20 -6.74 8.38
C GLY A 195 7.27 -5.69 8.11
N GLU A 196 8.54 -6.09 8.08
CA GLU A 196 9.62 -5.21 7.62
C GLU A 196 9.62 -5.10 6.09
N ALA A 197 10.06 -3.93 5.58
CA ALA A 197 10.27 -3.70 4.15
C ALA A 197 11.38 -4.62 3.57
N ALA A 198 12.05 -4.21 2.54
CA ALA A 198 13.14 -4.85 1.81
C ALA A 198 12.69 -5.72 0.62
N HIS A 199 11.60 -6.45 0.71
CA HIS A 199 11.13 -7.34 -0.35
C HIS A 199 9.76 -6.94 -0.88
N GLY A 200 9.59 -7.09 -2.21
CA GLY A 200 8.29 -7.10 -2.88
C GLY A 200 7.79 -8.53 -3.08
N MET A 201 6.49 -8.67 -3.14
CA MET A 201 5.81 -9.85 -3.66
C MET A 201 5.37 -9.55 -5.08
N LEU A 202 5.53 -10.53 -5.96
CA LEU A 202 5.12 -10.46 -7.35
C LEU A 202 4.30 -11.68 -7.69
N VAL A 203 3.05 -11.48 -8.07
CA VAL A 203 2.15 -12.53 -8.55
C VAL A 203 1.95 -12.35 -10.05
N LEU A 204 2.10 -13.46 -10.80
CA LEU A 204 1.92 -13.50 -12.25
C LEU A 204 0.85 -14.52 -12.63
N SER A 205 -0.16 -14.08 -13.39
CA SER A 205 -1.11 -14.97 -14.04
C SER A 205 -0.44 -15.78 -15.17
N PRO A 206 -1.08 -16.84 -15.69
CA PRO A 206 -0.61 -17.52 -16.89
C PRO A 206 -0.43 -16.58 -18.09
N ARG A 207 -1.29 -15.56 -18.24
CA ARG A 207 -1.18 -14.53 -19.29
C ARG A 207 0.08 -13.66 -19.13
N ALA A 208 0.41 -13.28 -17.91
CA ALA A 208 1.64 -12.53 -17.62
C ALA A 208 2.89 -13.38 -17.89
N VAL A 209 2.86 -14.68 -17.55
CA VAL A 209 3.96 -15.61 -17.87
C VAL A 209 4.12 -15.75 -19.39
N GLU A 210 3.04 -15.93 -20.14
CA GLU A 210 3.07 -15.98 -21.61
C GLU A 210 3.68 -14.69 -22.20
N ARG A 211 3.29 -13.50 -21.67
CA ARG A 211 3.87 -12.22 -22.07
C ARG A 211 5.39 -12.20 -21.87
N LEU A 212 5.90 -12.65 -20.73
CA LEU A 212 7.34 -12.69 -20.44
C LEU A 212 8.09 -13.64 -21.37
N GLU A 213 7.49 -14.71 -21.85
CA GLU A 213 8.11 -15.69 -22.73
C GLU A 213 8.02 -15.31 -24.22
N THR A 214 7.04 -14.49 -24.60
CA THR A 214 6.77 -14.12 -26.00
C THR A 214 7.21 -12.71 -26.37
N TYR A 215 7.36 -11.81 -25.39
CA TYR A 215 7.78 -10.43 -25.59
C TYR A 215 9.17 -10.18 -25.00
N LYS A 216 10.03 -9.57 -25.78
CA LYS A 216 11.32 -9.08 -25.33
C LYS A 216 11.34 -7.56 -25.51
N PRO A 217 11.43 -6.78 -24.41
CA PRO A 217 11.55 -5.34 -24.52
C PRO A 217 12.85 -4.96 -25.24
N ASP A 218 12.84 -3.89 -26.00
CA ASP A 218 14.00 -3.34 -26.72
C ASP A 218 14.93 -2.53 -25.78
N ARG A 219 14.46 -2.22 -24.58
CA ARG A 219 15.21 -1.51 -23.54
C ARG A 219 16.12 -2.44 -22.75
N ALA A 220 17.18 -1.88 -22.16
CA ALA A 220 18.07 -2.60 -21.26
C ALA A 220 17.34 -2.98 -19.97
N LEU A 221 17.39 -4.26 -19.59
CA LEU A 221 16.89 -4.73 -18.30
C LEU A 221 18.05 -4.95 -17.32
N PRO A 222 18.10 -4.24 -16.19
CA PRO A 222 18.97 -4.57 -15.08
C PRO A 222 18.81 -6.04 -14.65
N LYS A 223 19.88 -6.62 -14.10
CA LYS A 223 19.83 -8.03 -13.65
C LYS A 223 18.65 -8.32 -12.72
N ILE A 224 18.33 -7.40 -11.82
CA ILE A 224 17.26 -7.55 -10.83
C ILE A 224 15.85 -7.54 -11.43
N PHE A 225 15.70 -7.14 -12.70
CA PHE A 225 14.42 -7.15 -13.43
C PHE A 225 14.28 -8.35 -14.37
N ARG A 226 15.30 -9.21 -14.48
CA ARG A 226 15.29 -10.33 -15.43
C ARG A 226 14.57 -11.54 -14.87
N MET A 227 13.31 -11.70 -15.22
CA MET A 227 12.48 -12.84 -14.83
C MET A 227 12.61 -14.03 -15.79
N THR A 228 13.27 -13.87 -16.94
CA THR A 228 13.44 -14.93 -17.93
C THR A 228 14.91 -15.31 -18.13
N LYS A 229 15.14 -16.58 -18.51
CA LYS A 229 16.43 -17.11 -18.90
C LYS A 229 16.26 -17.95 -20.17
N GLY A 230 16.97 -17.58 -21.23
CA GLY A 230 16.82 -18.28 -22.52
C GLY A 230 15.41 -18.20 -23.13
N GLY A 231 14.68 -17.09 -22.89
CA GLY A 231 13.31 -16.90 -23.38
C GLY A 231 12.22 -17.67 -22.62
N LYS A 232 12.57 -18.32 -21.51
CA LYS A 232 11.62 -19.01 -20.61
C LYS A 232 11.64 -18.39 -19.23
N LEU A 233 10.52 -18.48 -18.53
CA LEU A 233 10.41 -18.04 -17.16
C LEU A 233 11.49 -18.68 -16.29
N ASN A 234 12.14 -17.90 -15.43
CA ASN A 234 13.05 -18.41 -14.42
C ASN A 234 12.27 -18.92 -13.21
N ASP A 235 11.80 -20.17 -13.28
CA ASP A 235 10.96 -20.79 -12.25
C ASP A 235 11.57 -20.76 -10.85
N GLY A 236 12.89 -20.68 -10.73
CA GLY A 236 13.56 -20.62 -9.42
C GLY A 236 13.09 -19.44 -8.57
N ILE A 237 12.79 -18.28 -9.19
CA ILE A 237 12.29 -17.09 -8.49
C ILE A 237 10.98 -17.40 -7.75
N PHE A 238 10.14 -18.24 -8.35
CA PHE A 238 8.81 -18.61 -7.85
C PHE A 238 8.83 -19.89 -6.97
N LYS A 239 10.03 -20.34 -6.63
CA LYS A 239 10.31 -21.49 -5.72
C LYS A 239 11.21 -21.10 -4.55
N GLY A 240 11.32 -19.79 -4.26
CA GLY A 240 12.15 -19.29 -3.18
C GLY A 240 13.64 -19.11 -3.53
N GLU A 241 14.02 -19.23 -4.82
CA GLU A 241 15.36 -18.85 -5.28
C GLU A 241 15.34 -17.38 -5.71
N THR A 242 15.65 -16.48 -4.80
CA THR A 242 15.61 -15.03 -5.04
C THR A 242 16.66 -14.56 -6.05
N ILE A 243 16.36 -13.49 -6.79
CA ILE A 243 17.28 -12.88 -7.77
C ILE A 243 18.54 -12.34 -7.10
N ASN A 244 18.38 -11.77 -5.89
CA ASN A 244 19.46 -11.24 -5.05
C ASN A 244 19.45 -11.93 -3.68
N THR A 245 20.40 -11.59 -2.80
CA THR A 245 20.43 -12.06 -1.43
C THR A 245 19.33 -11.38 -0.63
N PRO A 246 18.38 -12.13 -0.05
CA PRO A 246 17.30 -11.57 0.76
C PRO A 246 17.76 -11.32 2.20
N SER A 247 16.98 -10.54 2.94
CA SER A 247 17.09 -10.43 4.40
C SER A 247 16.34 -11.59 5.06
N MET A 248 17.05 -12.53 5.68
CA MET A 248 16.41 -13.65 6.40
C MET A 248 15.69 -13.19 7.68
N LEU A 249 16.06 -12.05 8.27
CA LEU A 249 15.29 -11.44 9.36
C LEU A 249 13.93 -10.91 8.87
N ALA A 250 13.90 -10.23 7.72
CA ALA A 250 12.63 -9.77 7.14
C ALA A 250 11.74 -10.94 6.68
N VAL A 251 12.33 -12.03 6.22
CA VAL A 251 11.62 -13.29 5.88
C VAL A 251 10.97 -13.87 7.13
N GLU A 252 11.70 -13.98 8.24
CA GLU A 252 11.15 -14.52 9.49
C GLU A 252 10.06 -13.61 10.06
N ASP A 253 10.23 -12.30 10.01
CA ASP A 253 9.22 -11.33 10.43
C ASP A 253 7.94 -11.42 9.59
N CYS A 254 8.08 -11.60 8.28
CA CYS A 254 6.94 -11.86 7.39
C CYS A 254 6.22 -13.17 7.77
N LEU A 255 6.96 -14.25 8.03
CA LEU A 255 6.38 -15.52 8.47
C LEU A 255 5.63 -15.37 9.81
N ALA A 256 6.18 -14.60 10.75
CA ALA A 256 5.49 -14.32 12.02
C ALA A 256 4.16 -13.59 11.76
N ALA A 257 4.16 -12.57 10.92
CA ALA A 257 2.95 -11.84 10.53
C ALA A 257 1.92 -12.75 9.85
N LEU A 258 2.33 -13.59 8.89
CA LEU A 258 1.44 -14.53 8.19
C LEU A 258 0.84 -15.58 9.15
N LYS A 259 1.63 -16.10 10.08
CA LYS A 259 1.16 -17.03 11.13
C LYS A 259 0.15 -16.36 12.05
N TRP A 260 0.39 -15.11 12.42
CA TRP A 260 -0.59 -14.34 13.19
C TRP A 260 -1.89 -14.14 12.39
N VAL A 261 -1.83 -13.72 11.12
CA VAL A 261 -3.02 -13.60 10.25
C VAL A 261 -3.80 -14.91 10.23
N LYS A 262 -3.11 -16.04 10.02
CA LYS A 262 -3.75 -17.38 10.04
C LYS A 262 -4.42 -17.67 11.38
N SER A 263 -3.78 -17.32 12.50
CA SER A 263 -4.28 -17.58 13.85
C SER A 263 -5.54 -16.80 14.22
N ILE A 264 -5.75 -15.62 13.64
CA ILE A 264 -6.92 -14.78 13.92
C ILE A 264 -8.10 -15.04 12.98
N GLY A 265 -7.97 -15.93 12.00
CA GLY A 265 -9.04 -16.30 11.05
C GLY A 265 -8.77 -15.90 9.60
N GLY A 266 -7.52 -15.60 9.25
CA GLY A 266 -7.08 -15.36 7.87
C GLY A 266 -7.54 -14.02 7.27
N LEU A 267 -7.65 -14.00 5.95
CA LEU A 267 -8.03 -12.79 5.18
C LEU A 267 -9.35 -12.16 5.66
N PRO A 268 -10.45 -12.89 5.92
CA PRO A 268 -11.69 -12.27 6.38
C PRO A 268 -11.53 -11.49 7.69
N ALA A 269 -10.71 -12.00 8.62
CA ALA A 269 -10.46 -11.31 9.89
C ALA A 269 -9.65 -10.02 9.68
N MET A 270 -8.66 -10.03 8.77
CA MET A 270 -7.88 -8.86 8.43
C MET A 270 -8.71 -7.75 7.76
N ILE A 271 -9.59 -8.16 6.83
CA ILE A 271 -10.55 -7.24 6.18
C ILE A 271 -11.47 -6.61 7.23
N LYS A 272 -12.05 -7.44 8.10
CA LYS A 272 -12.92 -6.95 9.16
C LYS A 272 -12.22 -5.95 10.07
N ARG A 273 -11.00 -6.25 10.54
CA ARG A 273 -10.23 -5.33 11.38
C ARG A 273 -9.96 -4.00 10.70
N SER A 274 -9.63 -4.01 9.40
CA SER A 274 -9.42 -2.77 8.65
C SER A 274 -10.72 -1.98 8.49
N GLN A 275 -11.85 -2.65 8.28
CA GLN A 275 -13.15 -1.99 8.20
C GLN A 275 -13.57 -1.41 9.57
N ASP A 276 -13.44 -2.18 10.67
CA ASP A 276 -13.73 -1.71 12.03
C ASP A 276 -12.92 -0.42 12.36
N ASN A 277 -11.67 -0.35 11.90
CA ASN A 277 -10.83 0.83 12.06
C ASN A 277 -11.34 2.05 11.26
N LEU A 278 -11.82 1.83 10.03
CA LEU A 278 -12.45 2.89 9.25
C LEU A 278 -13.74 3.38 9.92
N ASP A 279 -14.56 2.46 10.40
CA ASP A 279 -15.84 2.77 11.07
C ASP A 279 -15.63 3.69 12.30
N VAL A 280 -14.59 3.41 13.12
CA VAL A 280 -14.20 4.29 14.24
C VAL A 280 -13.88 5.70 13.78
N VAL A 281 -13.15 5.85 12.68
CA VAL A 281 -12.81 7.19 12.15
C VAL A 281 -14.05 7.84 11.53
N GLU A 282 -14.93 7.10 10.86
CA GLU A 282 -16.19 7.63 10.32
C GLU A 282 -17.11 8.18 11.43
N GLU A 283 -17.26 7.44 12.52
CA GLU A 283 -18.03 7.88 13.68
C GLU A 283 -17.45 9.15 14.30
N TRP A 284 -16.13 9.22 14.43
CA TRP A 284 -15.46 10.41 14.95
C TRP A 284 -15.59 11.62 14.01
N VAL A 285 -15.39 11.47 12.71
CA VAL A 285 -15.55 12.56 11.72
C VAL A 285 -16.98 13.09 11.75
N ALA A 286 -18.00 12.24 11.87
CA ALA A 286 -19.40 12.64 11.92
C ALA A 286 -19.74 13.57 13.11
N THR A 287 -18.88 13.62 14.14
CA THR A 287 -19.07 14.47 15.34
C THR A 287 -18.12 15.69 15.38
N ASN A 288 -17.33 15.92 14.33
CA ASN A 288 -16.34 16.98 14.26
C ASN A 288 -16.52 17.79 12.97
N ASP A 289 -16.96 19.03 13.07
CA ASP A 289 -17.35 19.91 11.97
C ASP A 289 -16.17 20.63 11.27
N TRP A 290 -14.96 20.44 11.76
CA TRP A 290 -13.73 21.06 11.23
C TRP A 290 -12.92 20.14 10.31
N VAL A 291 -13.29 18.86 10.22
CA VAL A 291 -12.55 17.82 9.49
C VAL A 291 -13.50 16.95 8.69
N ASP A 292 -13.05 16.51 7.52
CA ASP A 292 -13.75 15.54 6.67
C ASP A 292 -12.73 14.60 6.01
N PHE A 293 -13.21 13.53 5.41
CA PHE A 293 -12.38 12.67 4.57
C PHE A 293 -11.90 13.40 3.32
N LEU A 294 -10.66 13.15 2.93
CA LEU A 294 -10.15 13.62 1.64
C LEU A 294 -10.94 12.96 0.50
N THR A 295 -11.27 11.67 0.66
CA THR A 295 -12.15 10.91 -0.24
C THR A 295 -13.58 10.98 0.30
N THR A 296 -14.40 11.87 -0.26
CA THR A 296 -15.77 12.10 0.19
C THR A 296 -16.74 10.99 -0.21
N ASP A 297 -16.48 10.34 -1.36
CA ASP A 297 -17.25 9.18 -1.81
C ASP A 297 -16.88 7.95 -0.97
N LYS A 298 -17.88 7.43 -0.22
CA LYS A 298 -17.70 6.29 0.68
C LYS A 298 -17.35 4.99 -0.04
N GLU A 299 -17.81 4.80 -1.28
CA GLU A 299 -17.60 3.55 -2.02
C GLU A 299 -16.14 3.36 -2.43
N ILE A 300 -15.44 4.46 -2.65
CA ILE A 300 -14.01 4.45 -3.02
C ILE A 300 -13.08 4.82 -1.85
N ARG A 301 -13.62 4.95 -0.64
CA ARG A 301 -12.82 5.30 0.56
C ARG A 301 -11.95 4.13 0.99
N SER A 302 -10.69 4.42 1.30
CA SER A 302 -9.73 3.43 1.78
C SER A 302 -9.93 3.11 3.26
N ALA A 303 -9.99 1.83 3.61
CA ALA A 303 -10.00 1.36 5.00
C ALA A 303 -8.59 1.23 5.62
N THR A 304 -7.54 1.36 4.81
CA THR A 304 -6.16 1.24 5.28
C THR A 304 -5.45 2.57 5.37
N SER A 305 -5.50 3.37 4.34
CA SER A 305 -4.90 4.70 4.28
C SER A 305 -5.98 5.75 4.45
N ILE A 306 -6.37 6.03 5.71
CA ILE A 306 -7.47 6.91 6.05
C ILE A 306 -6.97 8.35 5.99
N CYS A 307 -7.26 9.04 4.88
CA CYS A 307 -6.83 10.43 4.64
C CYS A 307 -7.95 11.41 5.01
N LEU A 308 -7.60 12.37 5.85
CA LEU A 308 -8.49 13.42 6.35
C LEU A 308 -8.00 14.80 5.90
N ARG A 309 -8.93 15.70 5.64
CA ARG A 309 -8.66 17.13 5.34
C ARG A 309 -9.33 18.02 6.36
N ILE A 310 -8.74 19.15 6.63
CA ILE A 310 -9.38 20.20 7.44
C ILE A 310 -10.38 20.93 6.53
N ILE A 311 -11.61 21.14 7.02
CA ILE A 311 -12.68 21.86 6.28
C ILE A 311 -13.09 23.16 6.98
N ASP A 312 -12.41 23.56 8.03
CA ASP A 312 -12.59 24.84 8.71
C ASP A 312 -12.27 25.99 7.72
N ASP A 313 -13.24 26.88 7.50
CA ASP A 313 -13.14 27.97 6.52
C ASP A 313 -11.96 28.91 6.79
N GLU A 314 -11.64 29.18 8.07
CA GLU A 314 -10.52 30.04 8.46
C GLU A 314 -9.20 29.42 8.04
N ILE A 315 -9.04 28.11 8.25
CA ILE A 315 -7.82 27.38 7.88
C ILE A 315 -7.72 27.22 6.35
N GLN A 316 -8.87 26.94 5.70
CA GLN A 316 -8.91 26.83 4.22
C GLN A 316 -8.62 28.15 3.51
N ALA A 317 -8.88 29.30 4.14
CA ALA A 317 -8.55 30.61 3.61
C ALA A 317 -7.04 30.97 3.68
N LEU A 318 -6.24 30.19 4.41
CA LEU A 318 -4.79 30.39 4.51
C LEU A 318 -4.09 29.94 3.20
N PRO A 319 -2.93 30.53 2.86
CA PRO A 319 -2.05 29.98 1.84
C PRO A 319 -1.70 28.52 2.12
N GLU A 320 -1.48 27.72 1.08
CA GLU A 320 -1.19 26.28 1.21
C GLU A 320 -0.01 25.99 2.15
N GLU A 321 1.04 26.81 2.11
CA GLU A 321 2.21 26.67 3.00
C GLU A 321 1.82 26.84 4.48
N ASP A 322 0.92 27.79 4.78
CA ASP A 322 0.43 28.05 6.13
C ASP A 322 -0.52 26.92 6.60
N GLN A 323 -1.34 26.36 5.71
CA GLN A 323 -2.15 25.17 6.01
C GLN A 323 -1.23 23.98 6.36
N GLN A 324 -0.14 23.74 5.61
CA GLN A 324 0.84 22.71 5.90
C GLN A 324 1.55 22.95 7.26
N ALA A 325 1.90 24.21 7.56
CA ALA A 325 2.49 24.60 8.83
C ALA A 325 1.53 24.38 10.01
N PHE A 326 0.24 24.64 9.81
CA PHE A 326 -0.81 24.41 10.80
C PHE A 326 -0.95 22.91 11.11
N VAL A 327 -1.03 22.04 10.09
CA VAL A 327 -1.05 20.59 10.24
C VAL A 327 0.20 20.09 10.97
N LYS A 328 1.37 20.63 10.62
CA LYS A 328 2.64 20.29 11.28
C LYS A 328 2.62 20.66 12.78
N THR A 329 1.98 21.76 13.15
CA THR A 329 1.81 22.15 14.55
C THR A 329 0.96 21.14 15.30
N ILE A 330 -0.16 20.69 14.71
CA ILE A 330 -1.05 19.66 15.29
C ILE A 330 -0.30 18.35 15.49
N THR A 331 0.34 17.83 14.43
CA THR A 331 1.03 16.53 14.48
C THR A 331 2.21 16.54 15.45
N LYS A 332 2.89 17.68 15.62
CA LYS A 332 3.92 17.87 16.63
C LYS A 332 3.37 17.80 18.05
N LYS A 333 2.19 18.41 18.30
CA LYS A 333 1.52 18.32 19.61
C LYS A 333 1.14 16.88 19.93
N LEU A 334 0.55 16.16 18.98
CA LEU A 334 0.21 14.73 19.14
C LEU A 334 1.43 13.88 19.47
N ALA A 335 2.54 14.09 18.75
CA ALA A 335 3.78 13.35 18.99
C ALA A 335 4.40 13.66 20.36
N ASN A 336 4.39 14.93 20.79
CA ASN A 336 4.89 15.35 22.10
C ASN A 336 4.12 14.71 23.26
N GLU A 337 2.83 14.49 23.09
CA GLU A 337 1.96 13.83 24.08
C GLU A 337 1.99 12.30 23.98
N GLY A 338 2.64 11.74 22.96
CA GLY A 338 2.60 10.30 22.71
C GLY A 338 1.24 9.78 22.26
N ALA A 339 0.41 10.65 21.70
CA ALA A 339 -0.96 10.32 21.29
C ALA A 339 -1.03 9.78 19.84
N ALA A 340 -0.22 10.30 18.92
CA ALA A 340 -0.10 9.78 17.55
C ALA A 340 1.24 10.17 16.94
N TYR A 341 1.86 9.22 16.26
CA TYR A 341 3.08 9.42 15.46
C TYR A 341 2.77 9.22 13.97
N ASP A 342 3.49 9.97 13.13
CA ASP A 342 3.53 9.80 11.66
C ASP A 342 2.15 9.92 10.98
N CYS A 343 1.22 10.70 11.56
CA CYS A 343 -0.14 10.88 11.09
C CYS A 343 -0.35 12.11 10.18
N ALA A 344 0.71 12.80 9.75
CA ALA A 344 0.60 13.85 8.74
C ALA A 344 0.25 13.27 7.36
N ALA A 345 -0.46 14.05 6.54
CA ALA A 345 -0.64 13.74 5.12
C ALA A 345 0.71 13.61 4.41
N TYR A 346 0.72 12.93 3.28
CA TYR A 346 1.94 12.79 2.49
C TYR A 346 2.39 14.15 1.94
N ARG A 347 3.70 14.35 1.80
CA ARG A 347 4.31 15.65 1.43
C ARG A 347 3.77 16.30 0.16
N THR A 348 3.22 15.52 -0.78
CA THR A 348 2.63 16.01 -2.04
C THR A 348 1.11 16.01 -2.02
N ALA A 349 0.50 15.55 -0.93
CA ALA A 349 -0.95 15.57 -0.74
C ALA A 349 -1.41 16.93 -0.17
N PRO A 350 -2.69 17.29 -0.31
CA PRO A 350 -3.26 18.44 0.38
C PRO A 350 -3.02 18.39 1.90
N ALA A 351 -2.98 19.56 2.54
CA ALA A 351 -2.78 19.68 3.97
C ALA A 351 -3.85 18.90 4.74
N GLY A 352 -3.43 17.99 5.62
CA GLY A 352 -4.36 17.13 6.35
C GLY A 352 -3.65 16.03 7.11
N PHE A 353 -4.39 14.98 7.43
CA PHE A 353 -3.91 13.86 8.23
C PHE A 353 -4.06 12.54 7.48
N ARG A 354 -3.25 11.57 7.86
CA ARG A 354 -3.34 10.22 7.32
C ARG A 354 -3.07 9.22 8.44
N PHE A 355 -4.11 8.53 8.85
CA PHE A 355 -4.02 7.45 9.83
C PHE A 355 -4.00 6.11 9.12
N TRP A 356 -3.08 5.24 9.51
CA TRP A 356 -3.11 3.87 9.06
C TRP A 356 -4.17 3.08 9.82
N GLY A 357 -5.13 2.52 9.09
CA GLY A 357 -6.23 1.70 9.62
C GLY A 357 -6.12 0.21 9.28
N GLY A 358 -4.98 -0.26 8.75
CA GLY A 358 -4.81 -1.67 8.38
C GLY A 358 -4.93 -2.63 9.56
N GLY A 359 -5.16 -3.90 9.27
CA GLY A 359 -5.55 -4.93 10.25
C GLY A 359 -4.60 -5.18 11.43
N THR A 360 -3.38 -4.61 11.42
CA THR A 360 -2.47 -4.68 12.58
C THR A 360 -2.70 -3.58 13.62
N VAL A 361 -3.50 -2.56 13.30
CA VAL A 361 -3.92 -1.52 14.24
C VAL A 361 -5.12 -2.01 15.04
N GLU A 362 -5.14 -1.71 16.35
CA GLU A 362 -6.30 -1.93 17.22
C GLU A 362 -7.24 -0.74 17.11
N SER A 363 -8.56 -0.99 16.96
CA SER A 363 -9.58 0.07 16.91
C SER A 363 -9.55 0.93 18.17
N SER A 364 -9.28 0.33 19.34
CA SER A 364 -9.13 1.04 20.60
C SER A 364 -7.96 2.05 20.63
N ASP A 365 -6.93 1.86 19.80
CA ASP A 365 -5.85 2.84 19.68
C ASP A 365 -6.30 4.06 18.86
N LEU A 366 -7.13 3.88 17.82
CA LEU A 366 -7.75 4.97 17.09
C LEU A 366 -8.75 5.72 17.95
N GLU A 367 -9.64 4.99 18.67
CA GLU A 367 -10.60 5.59 19.63
C GLU A 367 -9.91 6.47 20.67
N ALA A 368 -8.75 6.04 21.15
CA ALA A 368 -7.96 6.80 22.12
C ALA A 368 -7.22 7.99 21.48
N ALA A 369 -6.75 7.88 20.24
CA ALA A 369 -5.94 8.91 19.55
C ALA A 369 -6.80 10.06 19.00
N LEU A 370 -7.98 9.80 18.47
CA LEU A 370 -8.82 10.79 17.79
C LEU A 370 -9.27 11.96 18.66
N PRO A 371 -9.64 11.79 19.96
CA PRO A 371 -9.88 12.91 20.84
C PRO A 371 -8.66 13.83 21.03
N TRP A 372 -7.45 13.28 20.99
CA TRP A 372 -6.23 14.08 21.01
C TRP A 372 -6.03 14.90 19.74
N LEU A 373 -6.47 14.38 18.59
CA LEU A 373 -6.44 15.14 17.35
C LEU A 373 -7.35 16.38 17.45
N THR A 374 -8.57 16.22 17.99
CA THR A 374 -9.47 17.35 18.25
C THR A 374 -8.85 18.35 19.25
N TRP A 375 -8.24 17.87 20.34
CA TRP A 375 -7.56 18.74 21.30
C TRP A 375 -6.41 19.51 20.63
N ALA A 376 -5.53 18.82 19.90
CA ALA A 376 -4.38 19.43 19.24
C ALA A 376 -4.76 20.46 18.19
N TYR A 377 -5.89 20.22 17.45
CA TYR A 377 -6.48 21.19 16.54
C TYR A 377 -6.90 22.47 17.25
N ASN A 378 -7.67 22.35 18.36
CA ASN A 378 -8.13 23.50 19.12
C ASN A 378 -6.96 24.33 19.71
N GLU A 379 -5.92 23.66 20.23
CA GLU A 379 -4.72 24.30 20.73
C GLU A 379 -3.96 25.05 19.61
N ALA A 380 -3.82 24.42 18.44
CA ALA A 380 -3.15 25.04 17.29
C ALA A 380 -3.94 26.26 16.77
N LYS A 381 -5.27 26.18 16.77
CA LYS A 381 -6.14 27.29 16.38
C LYS A 381 -6.04 28.48 17.37
N ALA A 382 -5.99 28.21 18.65
CA ALA A 382 -5.77 29.23 19.67
C ALA A 382 -4.40 29.91 19.53
N GLU A 383 -3.35 29.15 19.20
CA GLU A 383 -2.00 29.70 18.92
C GLU A 383 -1.98 30.57 17.66
N LEU A 384 -2.76 30.19 16.62
CA LEU A 384 -2.89 30.97 15.38
C LEU A 384 -3.50 32.35 15.70
N HIS A 385 -4.61 32.39 16.46
CA HIS A 385 -5.27 33.64 16.88
C HIS A 385 -4.36 34.52 17.75
N ALA A 386 -3.61 33.92 18.68
CA ALA A 386 -2.69 34.65 19.55
C ALA A 386 -1.50 35.30 18.79
N LYS A 387 -1.13 34.77 17.62
CA LYS A 387 -0.10 35.36 16.75
C LYS A 387 -0.63 36.49 15.87
N ALA A 388 -1.93 36.48 15.58
CA ALA A 388 -2.60 37.49 14.75
C ALA A 388 -3.04 38.73 15.57
N ALA A 389 -3.16 38.61 16.90
CA ALA A 389 -3.47 39.69 17.84
C ALA A 389 -2.21 40.44 18.31
#